data_8c3e5febc11b28885a371e2b36d8c1e2
#
_entry.id   8c3e5febc11b28885a371e2b36d8c1e2
#
_cell.length_a   1.000
_cell.length_b   1.000
_cell.length_c   1.000
_cell.angle_alpha   90.00
_cell.angle_beta   90.00
_cell.angle_gamma   90.00
#
_symmetry.space_group_name_H-M   'P 1'
#
loop_
_entity.id
_entity.type
_entity.pdbx_description
1 polymer ?
#
loop_
_entity_poly.entity_id
_entity_poly.type
_entity_poly.pdbx_seq_one_letter_code
_entity_poly.pdbx_strand_id
1 'polypeptide(L)'
;GTQESMLFLTETKRYAIPWLDRVMPHMRNHGNYGVSLGAVCRWLGAQAEEMGIEIYPGFSGADLFIEDGRVAGVITGDMGVTREGKPGPNFAPGMILRARQTILAEGVRGSLTKKAMALFGLRDGVDPQTYGLGIKEVWEIPAENHRPGLVQHSFGWPMDDRTYGGAWLYHFGENLVSYGFV
;
A
#
# COMPACT_ATOMS: atom_id res chain seq x y z
N GLY A 1 -12.82 -12.91 -7.36
CA GLY A 1 -14.15 -12.34 -7.55
C GLY A 1 -15.04 -13.29 -8.31
N THR A 2 -16.24 -13.48 -7.82
CA THR A 2 -17.26 -14.34 -8.47
C THR A 2 -18.49 -13.55 -8.91
N GLN A 3 -18.67 -12.36 -8.35
CA GLN A 3 -19.75 -11.44 -8.68
C GLN A 3 -19.18 -10.02 -8.79
N GLU A 4 -19.47 -9.38 -9.90
CA GLU A 4 -19.02 -8.01 -10.17
C GLU A 4 -20.20 -7.06 -10.26
N SER A 5 -19.99 -5.83 -9.82
CA SER A 5 -20.98 -4.76 -9.91
C SER A 5 -20.27 -3.43 -10.14
N MET A 6 -20.75 -2.69 -11.14
CA MET A 6 -20.32 -1.32 -11.39
C MET A 6 -21.52 -0.39 -11.25
N LEU A 7 -21.38 0.64 -10.44
CA LEU A 7 -22.43 1.60 -10.14
C LEU A 7 -22.02 3.02 -10.54
N PHE A 8 -22.94 3.75 -11.12
CA PHE A 8 -22.90 5.19 -11.17
C PHE A 8 -23.79 5.76 -10.05
N LEU A 9 -23.21 6.65 -9.24
CA LEU A 9 -23.88 7.25 -8.10
C LEU A 9 -24.25 8.70 -8.37
N THR A 10 -25.46 9.06 -7.96
CA THR A 10 -25.88 10.46 -7.75
C THR A 10 -26.11 10.65 -6.26
N GLU A 11 -26.39 11.87 -5.81
CA GLU A 11 -26.64 12.16 -4.41
C GLU A 11 -27.75 11.28 -3.78
N THR A 12 -28.74 10.88 -4.57
CA THR A 12 -29.94 10.18 -4.08
C THR A 12 -30.20 8.84 -4.76
N LYS A 13 -29.49 8.49 -5.83
CA LYS A 13 -29.77 7.30 -6.62
C LYS A 13 -28.47 6.56 -7.02
N ARG A 14 -28.63 5.27 -7.28
CA ARG A 14 -27.60 4.43 -7.89
C ARG A 14 -28.11 3.82 -9.18
N TYR A 15 -27.24 3.74 -10.17
CA TYR A 15 -27.51 3.12 -11.48
C TYR A 15 -26.48 2.02 -11.73
N ALA A 16 -26.95 0.80 -11.95
CA ALA A 16 -26.07 -0.31 -12.35
C ALA A 16 -25.67 -0.14 -13.82
N ILE A 17 -24.39 -0.45 -14.11
CA ILE A 17 -23.86 -0.47 -15.48
C ILE A 17 -23.42 -1.90 -15.81
N PRO A 18 -24.35 -2.77 -16.22
CA PRO A 18 -24.08 -4.20 -16.34
C PRO A 18 -23.23 -4.61 -17.55
N TRP A 19 -22.92 -3.68 -18.44
CA TRP A 19 -22.17 -3.92 -19.67
C TRP A 19 -20.76 -3.34 -19.66
N LEU A 20 -20.35 -2.68 -18.56
CA LEU A 20 -19.07 -1.96 -18.51
C LEU A 20 -17.87 -2.90 -18.68
N ASP A 21 -17.94 -4.11 -18.12
CA ASP A 21 -16.94 -5.17 -18.26
C ASP A 21 -16.71 -5.62 -19.72
N ARG A 22 -17.68 -5.38 -20.61
CA ARG A 22 -17.57 -5.72 -22.05
C ARG A 22 -16.77 -4.66 -22.81
N VAL A 23 -16.93 -3.40 -22.46
CA VAL A 23 -16.23 -2.28 -23.11
C VAL A 23 -14.91 -1.94 -22.43
N MET A 24 -14.77 -2.33 -21.17
CA MET A 24 -13.55 -2.13 -20.37
C MET A 24 -13.06 -3.46 -19.76
N PRO A 25 -12.45 -4.35 -20.56
CA PRO A 25 -12.07 -5.71 -20.11
C PRO A 25 -11.11 -5.72 -18.91
N HIS A 26 -10.32 -4.64 -18.72
CA HIS A 26 -9.43 -4.48 -17.57
C HIS A 26 -10.18 -4.27 -16.23
N MET A 27 -11.47 -3.96 -16.29
CA MET A 27 -12.33 -3.86 -15.10
C MET A 27 -12.91 -5.23 -14.67
N ARG A 28 -12.64 -6.28 -15.41
CA ARG A 28 -13.07 -7.64 -15.05
C ARG A 28 -12.28 -8.17 -13.87
N ASN A 29 -13.00 -8.61 -12.84
CA ASN A 29 -12.42 -9.23 -11.66
C ASN A 29 -12.79 -10.71 -11.50
N HIS A 30 -13.51 -11.28 -12.46
CA HIS A 30 -13.86 -12.70 -12.46
C HIS A 30 -12.60 -13.57 -12.49
N GLY A 31 -12.45 -14.47 -11.52
CA GLY A 31 -11.24 -15.28 -11.33
C GLY A 31 -10.12 -14.59 -10.52
N ASN A 32 -10.19 -13.30 -10.28
CA ASN A 32 -9.25 -12.59 -9.39
C ASN A 32 -9.58 -12.85 -7.92
N TYR A 33 -8.59 -12.77 -7.08
CA TYR A 33 -8.72 -12.93 -5.63
C TYR A 33 -8.70 -11.58 -4.93
N GLY A 34 -9.72 -11.33 -4.08
CA GLY A 34 -9.66 -10.25 -3.09
C GLY A 34 -8.84 -10.72 -1.90
N VAL A 35 -7.73 -10.04 -1.60
CA VAL A 35 -6.82 -10.46 -0.53
C VAL A 35 -6.41 -9.27 0.34
N SER A 36 -6.10 -9.55 1.61
CA SER A 36 -5.39 -8.59 2.44
C SER A 36 -3.91 -8.59 2.06
N LEU A 37 -3.40 -7.44 1.62
CA LEU A 37 -1.98 -7.31 1.27
C LEU A 37 -1.06 -7.59 2.48
N GLY A 38 -1.49 -7.23 3.70
CA GLY A 38 -0.76 -7.58 4.91
C GLY A 38 -0.67 -9.11 5.14
N ALA A 39 -1.72 -9.88 4.80
CA ALA A 39 -1.68 -11.33 4.86
C ALA A 39 -0.71 -11.93 3.81
N VAL A 40 -0.73 -11.38 2.60
CA VAL A 40 0.22 -11.77 1.53
C VAL A 40 1.65 -11.46 1.94
N CYS A 41 1.91 -10.28 2.53
CA CYS A 41 3.25 -9.93 2.99
C CYS A 41 3.75 -10.88 4.10
N ARG A 42 2.90 -11.26 5.04
CA ARG A 42 3.27 -12.25 6.07
C ARG A 42 3.60 -13.61 5.47
N TRP A 43 2.77 -14.07 4.54
CA TRP A 43 3.02 -15.33 3.84
C TRP A 43 4.31 -15.30 3.02
N LEU A 44 4.56 -14.23 2.27
CA LEU A 44 5.81 -14.04 1.52
C LEU A 44 7.02 -13.93 2.45
N GLY A 45 6.86 -13.28 3.62
CA GLY A 45 7.91 -13.19 4.63
C GLY A 45 8.36 -14.56 5.11
N ALA A 46 7.41 -15.46 5.45
CA ALA A 46 7.73 -16.83 5.83
C ALA A 46 8.48 -17.59 4.72
N GLN A 47 8.06 -17.44 3.46
CA GLN A 47 8.76 -18.06 2.32
C GLN A 47 10.19 -17.50 2.14
N ALA A 48 10.37 -16.20 2.35
CA ALA A 48 11.67 -15.55 2.26
C ALA A 48 12.62 -16.06 3.36
N GLU A 49 12.14 -16.20 4.59
CA GLU A 49 12.91 -16.76 5.71
C GLU A 49 13.31 -18.22 5.46
N GLU A 50 12.40 -19.04 4.92
CA GLU A 50 12.71 -20.41 4.49
C GLU A 50 13.81 -20.48 3.41
N MET A 51 13.91 -19.44 2.57
CA MET A 51 14.98 -19.29 1.58
C MET A 51 16.28 -18.73 2.16
N GLY A 52 16.36 -18.48 3.46
CA GLY A 52 17.52 -17.91 4.15
C GLY A 52 17.66 -16.39 4.01
N ILE A 53 16.59 -15.69 3.66
CA ILE A 53 16.54 -14.22 3.64
C ILE A 53 16.21 -13.73 5.05
N GLU A 54 17.07 -12.89 5.58
CA GLU A 54 16.84 -12.28 6.90
C GLU A 54 15.89 -11.11 6.80
N ILE A 55 14.86 -11.11 7.65
CA ILE A 55 13.85 -10.04 7.74
C ILE A 55 13.94 -9.42 9.14
N TYR A 56 14.09 -8.11 9.20
CA TYR A 56 14.24 -7.37 10.46
C TYR A 56 13.04 -6.44 10.70
N PRO A 57 11.92 -6.95 11.21
CA PRO A 57 10.76 -6.12 11.51
C PRO A 57 11.07 -5.14 12.65
N GLY A 58 10.59 -3.91 12.51
CA GLY A 58 10.80 -2.87 13.51
C GLY A 58 12.12 -2.10 13.41
N PHE A 59 13.05 -2.50 12.55
CA PHE A 59 14.25 -1.72 12.28
C PHE A 59 13.97 -0.64 11.24
N SER A 60 14.10 0.62 11.63
CA SER A 60 13.95 1.74 10.72
C SER A 60 15.23 1.99 9.93
N GLY A 61 15.13 2.23 8.63
CA GLY A 61 16.21 2.85 7.86
C GLY A 61 16.26 4.35 8.20
N ALA A 62 17.28 4.77 8.94
CA ALA A 62 17.43 6.16 9.39
C ALA A 62 18.19 7.01 8.39
N ASP A 63 19.23 6.44 7.75
CA ASP A 63 20.00 7.14 6.74
C ASP A 63 20.59 6.20 5.67
N LEU A 64 21.05 6.79 4.57
CA LEU A 64 21.81 6.12 3.55
C LEU A 64 23.29 6.04 4.00
N PHE A 65 23.87 4.87 3.85
CA PHE A 65 25.32 4.72 3.97
C PHE A 65 25.96 4.97 2.61
N ILE A 66 26.70 6.07 2.51
CA ILE A 66 27.35 6.51 1.26
C ILE A 66 28.86 6.22 1.36
N GLU A 67 29.39 5.59 0.32
CA GLU A 67 30.80 5.29 0.17
C GLU A 67 31.20 5.49 -1.30
N ASP A 68 32.26 6.22 -1.54
CA ASP A 68 32.75 6.53 -2.90
C ASP A 68 31.67 7.11 -3.83
N GLY A 69 30.81 7.99 -3.29
CA GLY A 69 29.74 8.65 -4.06
C GLY A 69 28.57 7.75 -4.45
N ARG A 70 28.45 6.55 -3.89
CA ARG A 70 27.36 5.60 -4.15
C ARG A 70 26.69 5.13 -2.87
N VAL A 71 25.45 4.68 -2.98
CA VAL A 71 24.78 4.01 -1.86
C VAL A 71 25.40 2.63 -1.66
N ALA A 72 26.09 2.45 -0.54
CA ALA A 72 26.75 1.21 -0.16
C ALA A 72 26.01 0.45 0.94
N GLY A 73 24.83 0.94 1.35
CA GLY A 73 24.01 0.33 2.36
C GLY A 73 23.07 1.31 3.03
N VAL A 74 22.57 0.93 4.20
CA VAL A 74 21.70 1.77 5.04
C VAL A 74 22.22 1.82 6.48
N ILE A 75 21.88 2.90 7.16
CA ILE A 75 22.11 3.06 8.60
C ILE A 75 20.76 2.89 9.28
N THR A 76 20.66 1.97 10.24
CA THR A 76 19.43 1.78 11.01
C THR A 76 19.31 2.82 12.10
N GLY A 77 18.10 3.12 12.54
CA GLY A 77 17.86 3.97 13.68
C GLY A 77 18.18 3.29 15.01
N ASP A 78 18.40 4.11 16.03
CA ASP A 78 18.55 3.64 17.41
C ASP A 78 17.25 2.94 17.86
N MET A 79 17.40 1.87 18.63
CA MET A 79 16.31 1.11 19.20
C MET A 79 16.19 1.39 20.69
N GLY A 80 14.99 1.18 21.27
CA GLY A 80 14.77 1.35 22.70
C GLY A 80 14.92 2.79 23.20
N VAL A 81 14.66 3.76 22.32
CA VAL A 81 14.66 5.20 22.66
C VAL A 81 13.33 5.56 23.31
N THR A 82 13.37 6.35 24.42
CA THR A 82 12.16 6.84 25.08
C THR A 82 11.46 7.91 24.23
N ARG A 83 10.24 8.30 24.63
CA ARG A 83 9.49 9.37 23.99
C ARG A 83 10.23 10.72 23.97
N GLU A 84 11.09 10.96 24.97
CA GLU A 84 11.92 12.15 25.10
C GLU A 84 13.25 12.08 24.34
N GLY A 85 13.45 11.00 23.52
CA GLY A 85 14.66 10.81 22.73
C GLY A 85 15.88 10.32 23.51
N LYS A 86 15.71 9.81 24.74
CA LYS A 86 16.81 9.31 25.59
C LYS A 86 16.92 7.78 25.51
N PRO A 87 18.12 7.21 25.72
CA PRO A 87 18.29 5.76 25.87
C PRO A 87 17.38 5.21 26.97
N GLY A 88 16.58 4.22 26.63
CA GLY A 88 15.76 3.45 27.56
C GLY A 88 16.45 2.15 28.01
N PRO A 89 15.76 1.28 28.80
CA PRO A 89 16.35 0.03 29.31
C PRO A 89 16.83 -0.95 28.23
N ASN A 90 16.17 -0.93 27.05
CA ASN A 90 16.50 -1.80 25.91
C ASN A 90 17.15 -1.00 24.76
N PHE A 91 17.91 0.04 25.11
CA PHE A 91 18.59 0.86 24.10
C PHE A 91 19.65 0.03 23.36
N ALA A 92 19.62 0.11 22.06
CA ALA A 92 20.67 -0.37 21.17
C ALA A 92 20.93 0.70 20.09
N PRO A 93 22.19 1.08 19.85
CA PRO A 93 22.51 2.05 18.81
C PRO A 93 22.23 1.49 17.44
N GLY A 94 21.93 2.35 16.49
CA GLY A 94 21.82 1.99 15.09
C GLY A 94 23.12 1.41 14.54
N MET A 95 23.01 0.62 13.48
CA MET A 95 24.14 -0.04 12.84
C MET A 95 24.17 0.24 11.34
N ILE A 96 25.33 0.03 10.73
CA ILE A 96 25.50 0.11 9.28
C ILE A 96 25.30 -1.28 8.70
N LEU A 97 24.32 -1.40 7.82
CA LEU A 97 24.09 -2.59 7.00
C LEU A 97 24.68 -2.35 5.61
N ARG A 98 25.81 -2.98 5.32
CA ARG A 98 26.49 -2.86 4.02
C ARG A 98 25.91 -3.84 3.02
N ALA A 99 25.73 -3.40 1.77
CA ALA A 99 25.25 -4.26 0.68
C ALA A 99 25.91 -3.88 -0.65
N ARG A 100 26.04 -4.86 -1.53
CA ARG A 100 26.48 -4.62 -2.92
C ARG A 100 25.43 -3.84 -3.71
N GLN A 101 24.15 -4.04 -3.38
CA GLN A 101 23.00 -3.36 -3.97
C GLN A 101 22.00 -3.02 -2.87
N THR A 102 21.46 -1.82 -2.89
CA THR A 102 20.39 -1.36 -1.99
C THR A 102 19.15 -1.06 -2.81
N ILE A 103 18.02 -1.65 -2.44
CA ILE A 103 16.71 -1.41 -3.07
C ILE A 103 15.85 -0.62 -2.09
N LEU A 104 15.42 0.56 -2.49
CA LEU A 104 14.51 1.41 -1.71
C LEU A 104 13.06 1.14 -2.14
N ALA A 105 12.36 0.31 -1.40
CA ALA A 105 10.98 -0.09 -1.66
C ALA A 105 10.01 0.50 -0.62
N GLU A 106 10.18 1.77 -0.30
CA GLU A 106 9.54 2.48 0.82
C GLU A 106 8.15 3.06 0.47
N GLY A 107 7.64 2.77 -0.71
CA GLY A 107 6.34 3.30 -1.17
C GLY A 107 6.43 4.74 -1.68
N VAL A 108 5.26 5.37 -1.78
CA VAL A 108 5.06 6.64 -2.50
C VAL A 108 5.81 7.85 -1.90
N ARG A 109 6.12 7.82 -0.61
CA ARG A 109 6.81 8.90 0.11
C ARG A 109 7.97 8.38 0.97
N GLY A 110 8.75 7.49 0.42
CA GLY A 110 9.88 6.88 1.11
C GLY A 110 10.86 7.90 1.69
N SER A 111 11.26 7.67 2.93
CA SER A 111 12.13 8.59 3.67
C SER A 111 13.54 8.64 3.10
N LEU A 112 14.17 7.48 2.93
CA LEU A 112 15.51 7.36 2.34
C LEU A 112 15.49 7.64 0.84
N THR A 113 14.40 7.27 0.16
CA THR A 113 14.20 7.59 -1.26
C THR A 113 14.26 9.10 -1.51
N LYS A 114 13.61 9.91 -0.66
CA LYS A 114 13.69 11.37 -0.76
C LYS A 114 15.11 11.90 -0.55
N LYS A 115 15.85 11.31 0.39
CA LYS A 115 17.26 11.65 0.61
C LYS A 115 18.11 11.30 -0.63
N ALA A 116 17.91 10.12 -1.19
CA ALA A 116 18.62 9.71 -2.42
C ALA A 116 18.29 10.62 -3.60
N MET A 117 17.02 10.98 -3.78
CA MET A 117 16.58 11.91 -4.84
C MET A 117 17.30 13.25 -4.72
N ALA A 118 17.38 13.82 -3.51
CA ALA A 118 18.06 15.08 -3.29
C ALA A 118 19.59 14.99 -3.48
N LEU A 119 20.19 13.91 -2.95
CA LEU A 119 21.65 13.72 -3.00
C LEU A 119 22.17 13.51 -4.43
N PHE A 120 21.43 12.80 -5.25
CA PHE A 120 21.86 12.42 -6.61
C PHE A 120 21.14 13.19 -7.71
N GLY A 121 20.36 14.22 -7.40
CA GLY A 121 19.61 15.00 -8.39
C GLY A 121 18.61 14.19 -9.21
N LEU A 122 18.03 13.11 -8.65
CA LEU A 122 17.20 12.16 -9.41
C LEU A 122 15.86 12.74 -9.90
N ARG A 123 15.52 13.95 -9.46
CA ARG A 123 14.31 14.68 -9.86
C ARG A 123 14.59 15.84 -10.81
N ASP A 124 15.83 16.03 -11.21
CA ASP A 124 16.20 17.11 -12.10
C ASP A 124 15.62 16.86 -13.52
N GLY A 125 14.83 17.79 -14.01
CA GLY A 125 14.15 17.68 -15.31
C GLY A 125 13.01 16.66 -15.37
N VAL A 126 12.53 16.16 -14.24
CA VAL A 126 11.41 15.21 -14.16
C VAL A 126 10.13 15.94 -13.77
N ASP A 127 9.01 15.58 -14.42
CA ASP A 127 7.69 16.12 -14.08
C ASP A 127 7.33 15.89 -12.62
N PRO A 128 6.55 16.79 -12.00
CA PRO A 128 6.05 16.61 -10.64
C PRO A 128 5.28 15.30 -10.51
N GLN A 129 5.52 14.58 -9.41
CA GLN A 129 4.78 13.37 -9.10
C GLN A 129 3.34 13.74 -8.70
N THR A 130 2.36 13.05 -9.30
CA THR A 130 0.96 13.13 -8.89
C THR A 130 0.66 12.10 -7.81
N TYR A 131 -0.28 12.44 -6.92
CA TYR A 131 -0.69 11.59 -5.81
C TYR A 131 -2.20 11.38 -5.84
N GLY A 132 -2.64 10.13 -5.69
CA GLY A 132 -4.01 9.81 -5.34
C GLY A 132 -4.16 9.78 -3.82
N LEU A 133 -5.24 10.37 -3.31
CA LEU A 133 -5.59 10.29 -1.89
C LEU A 133 -6.74 9.30 -1.74
N GLY A 134 -6.51 8.24 -0.94
CA GLY A 134 -7.51 7.24 -0.66
C GLY A 134 -7.76 7.08 0.84
N ILE A 135 -9.02 6.84 1.20
CA ILE A 135 -9.43 6.46 2.56
C ILE A 135 -10.08 5.08 2.49
N LYS A 136 -9.68 4.20 3.39
CA LYS A 136 -10.15 2.81 3.42
C LYS A 136 -10.48 2.37 4.83
N GLU A 137 -11.55 1.60 4.95
CA GLU A 137 -11.94 0.90 6.16
C GLU A 137 -12.14 -0.60 5.88
N VAL A 138 -12.05 -1.39 6.93
CA VAL A 138 -12.43 -2.81 6.93
C VAL A 138 -13.44 -3.00 8.04
N TRP A 139 -14.60 -3.55 7.69
CA TRP A 139 -15.71 -3.74 8.60
C TRP A 139 -16.04 -5.22 8.71
N GLU A 140 -16.34 -5.67 9.90
CA GLU A 140 -17.01 -6.94 10.15
C GLU A 140 -18.52 -6.70 10.08
N ILE A 141 -19.21 -7.52 9.29
CA ILE A 141 -20.66 -7.40 9.06
C ILE A 141 -21.37 -8.68 9.47
N PRO A 142 -22.69 -8.62 9.76
CA PRO A 142 -23.48 -9.83 10.00
C PRO A 142 -23.36 -10.84 8.84
N ALA A 143 -23.26 -12.13 9.16
CA ALA A 143 -23.01 -13.21 8.20
C ALA A 143 -24.08 -13.27 7.10
N GLU A 144 -25.32 -12.97 7.44
CA GLU A 144 -26.45 -12.92 6.49
C GLU A 144 -26.31 -11.82 5.42
N ASN A 145 -25.51 -10.81 5.69
CA ASN A 145 -25.22 -9.71 4.75
C ASN A 145 -23.94 -9.97 3.94
N HIS A 146 -23.11 -10.95 4.34
CA HIS A 146 -21.88 -11.25 3.64
C HIS A 146 -22.11 -11.98 2.32
N ARG A 147 -21.45 -11.51 1.26
CA ARG A 147 -21.53 -12.07 -0.09
C ARG A 147 -20.12 -12.39 -0.60
N PRO A 148 -19.59 -13.58 -0.27
CA PRO A 148 -18.21 -13.95 -0.65
C PRO A 148 -17.96 -13.77 -2.14
N GLY A 149 -16.87 -13.06 -2.48
CA GLY A 149 -16.46 -12.83 -3.86
C GLY A 149 -17.17 -11.66 -4.57
N LEU A 150 -18.05 -10.92 -3.89
CA LEU A 150 -18.59 -9.67 -4.42
C LEU A 150 -17.51 -8.61 -4.51
N VAL A 151 -17.30 -8.08 -5.72
CA VAL A 151 -16.45 -6.94 -6.05
C VAL A 151 -17.34 -5.86 -6.64
N GLN A 152 -17.50 -4.76 -5.92
CA GLN A 152 -18.30 -3.63 -6.37
C GLN A 152 -17.45 -2.39 -6.49
N HIS A 153 -17.54 -1.70 -7.61
CA HIS A 153 -16.97 -0.39 -7.83
C HIS A 153 -18.07 0.64 -8.06
N SER A 154 -17.78 1.89 -7.75
CA SER A 154 -18.68 2.99 -8.06
C SER A 154 -17.91 4.26 -8.42
N PHE A 155 -18.54 5.12 -9.19
CA PHE A 155 -18.06 6.45 -9.54
C PHE A 155 -19.23 7.43 -9.61
N GLY A 156 -18.96 8.73 -9.78
CA GLY A 156 -19.93 9.80 -9.71
C GLY A 156 -19.95 10.44 -8.31
N TRP A 157 -21.14 10.73 -7.78
CA TRP A 157 -21.25 11.37 -6.45
C TRP A 157 -20.42 10.65 -5.37
N PRO A 158 -19.69 11.38 -4.50
CA PRO A 158 -19.73 12.83 -4.27
C PRO A 158 -18.79 13.66 -5.15
N MET A 159 -18.14 13.06 -6.14
CA MET A 159 -17.26 13.78 -7.04
C MET A 159 -18.02 14.45 -8.19
N ASP A 160 -17.44 15.53 -8.68
CA ASP A 160 -17.89 16.22 -9.89
C ASP A 160 -17.26 15.57 -11.17
N ASP A 161 -17.54 16.15 -12.32
CA ASP A 161 -17.04 15.71 -13.63
C ASP A 161 -15.57 16.06 -13.88
N ARG A 162 -14.92 16.78 -12.98
CA ARG A 162 -13.51 17.23 -13.06
C ARG A 162 -12.59 16.46 -12.12
N THR A 163 -13.15 15.77 -11.14
CA THR A 163 -12.39 15.03 -10.13
C THR A 163 -12.39 13.55 -10.49
N TYR A 164 -11.21 13.03 -10.83
CA TYR A 164 -11.01 11.61 -11.10
C TYR A 164 -10.98 10.81 -9.80
N GLY A 165 -11.72 9.71 -9.76
CA GLY A 165 -11.73 8.80 -8.61
C GLY A 165 -12.96 7.91 -8.58
N GLY A 166 -13.15 7.23 -7.45
CA GLY A 166 -14.26 6.31 -7.24
C GLY A 166 -14.20 5.59 -5.91
N ALA A 167 -15.13 4.69 -5.70
CA ALA A 167 -15.20 3.89 -4.48
C ALA A 167 -15.25 2.40 -4.81
N TRP A 168 -14.86 1.61 -3.83
CA TRP A 168 -14.98 0.16 -3.89
C TRP A 168 -15.64 -0.40 -2.63
N LEU A 169 -16.25 -1.57 -2.77
CA LEU A 169 -16.76 -2.40 -1.70
C LEU A 169 -16.49 -3.86 -2.07
N TYR A 170 -15.63 -4.52 -1.29
CA TYR A 170 -15.21 -5.90 -1.53
C TYR A 170 -15.55 -6.76 -0.34
N HIS A 171 -16.26 -7.87 -0.58
CA HIS A 171 -16.50 -8.89 0.43
C HIS A 171 -15.37 -9.93 0.38
N PHE A 172 -14.71 -10.16 1.51
CA PHE A 172 -13.57 -11.08 1.58
C PHE A 172 -13.46 -11.72 2.97
N GLY A 173 -12.63 -12.76 3.10
CA GLY A 173 -12.44 -13.47 4.37
C GLY A 173 -13.76 -13.97 4.94
N GLU A 174 -13.83 -14.02 6.26
CA GLU A 174 -15.05 -14.36 7.00
C GLU A 174 -15.73 -13.07 7.46
N ASN A 175 -16.90 -12.77 6.88
CA ASN A 175 -17.76 -11.62 7.23
C ASN A 175 -17.07 -10.25 7.14
N LEU A 176 -15.98 -10.13 6.37
CA LEU A 176 -15.27 -8.87 6.21
C LEU A 176 -15.66 -8.16 4.91
N VAL A 177 -15.77 -6.85 5.02
CA VAL A 177 -15.96 -5.93 3.88
C VAL A 177 -14.88 -4.87 3.91
N SER A 178 -14.13 -4.76 2.81
CA SER A 178 -13.28 -3.60 2.56
C SER A 178 -14.08 -2.56 1.80
N TYR A 179 -14.16 -1.38 2.35
CA TYR A 179 -14.81 -0.23 1.76
C TYR A 179 -13.82 0.92 1.67
N GLY A 180 -13.81 1.63 0.57
CA GLY A 180 -12.92 2.76 0.42
C GLY A 180 -13.28 3.64 -0.76
N PHE A 181 -12.62 4.79 -0.78
CA PHE A 181 -12.84 5.87 -1.72
C PHE A 181 -11.48 6.51 -2.08
N VAL A 182 -11.27 6.80 -3.35
CA VAL A 182 -10.07 7.46 -3.89
C VAL A 182 -10.47 8.70 -4.66
#